data_92ab7e5cfe130dde85d7c8194c799344
#
_entry.id   92ab7e5cfe130dde85d7c8194c799344
#
_cell.length_a   1.000
_cell.length_b   1.000
_cell.length_c   1.000
_cell.angle_alpha   90.00
_cell.angle_beta   90.00
_cell.angle_gamma   90.00
#
_symmetry.space_group_name_H-M   'P 1'
#
loop_
_entity.id
_entity.type
_entity.pdbx_description
1 polymer ?
#
loop_
_entity_poly.entity_id
_entity_poly.type
_entity_poly.pdbx_seq_one_letter_code
_entity_poly.pdbx_strand_id
1 'polypeptide(L)'
;MESKKKKVLVVDDERVIADTLAIILNQHGFDATAVYTGNGAVEQARNLHPDLIISDVIMPDMDGIEAAIRIRVFLPDCKILLFSGQAATADLLESARARGHEFEILAKPVHPQDLLAKLRG
;
A
#
# COMPACT_ATOMS: atom_id res chain seq x y z
N MET A 1 13.40 -17.12 20.67
CA MET A 1 12.25 -16.20 20.56
C MET A 1 12.03 -15.85 19.10
N GLU A 2 10.83 -16.05 18.63
CA GLU A 2 10.51 -15.75 17.24
C GLU A 2 10.19 -14.27 17.06
N SER A 3 10.79 -13.65 16.07
CA SER A 3 10.39 -12.30 15.69
C SER A 3 9.15 -12.41 14.78
N LYS A 4 8.16 -11.60 15.07
CA LYS A 4 6.97 -11.55 14.23
C LYS A 4 7.31 -10.97 12.87
N LYS A 5 6.78 -11.59 11.82
CA LYS A 5 6.89 -11.05 10.49
C LYS A 5 6.04 -9.77 10.39
N LYS A 6 6.54 -8.78 9.66
CA LYS A 6 5.75 -7.58 9.39
C LYS A 6 4.60 -7.93 8.47
N LYS A 7 3.42 -7.47 8.84
CA LYS A 7 2.20 -7.65 8.05
C LYS A 7 2.11 -6.56 6.99
N VAL A 8 1.90 -6.97 5.75
CA VAL A 8 1.83 -6.06 4.61
C VAL A 8 0.53 -6.31 3.85
N LEU A 9 -0.21 -5.25 3.56
CA LEU A 9 -1.30 -5.31 2.60
C LEU A 9 -0.77 -4.81 1.26
N VAL A 10 -1.01 -5.60 0.21
CA VAL A 10 -0.68 -5.22 -1.16
C VAL A 10 -2.00 -4.98 -1.89
N VAL A 11 -2.25 -3.74 -2.27
CA VAL A 11 -3.53 -3.33 -2.84
C VAL A 11 -3.36 -2.91 -4.29
N ASP A 12 -3.99 -3.63 -5.19
CA ASP A 12 -4.01 -3.32 -6.62
C ASP A 12 -5.20 -4.00 -7.26
N ASP A 13 -5.97 -3.28 -8.07
CA ASP A 13 -7.11 -3.86 -8.78
C ASP A 13 -6.69 -4.83 -9.88
N GLU A 14 -5.45 -4.77 -10.33
CA GLU A 14 -4.88 -5.79 -11.19
C GLU A 14 -4.40 -6.96 -10.33
N ARG A 15 -5.20 -8.03 -10.30
CA ARG A 15 -4.95 -9.18 -9.41
C ARG A 15 -3.57 -9.78 -9.60
N VAL A 16 -3.10 -9.88 -10.86
CA VAL A 16 -1.79 -10.45 -11.14
C VAL A 16 -0.69 -9.65 -10.43
N ILE A 17 -0.79 -8.33 -10.44
CA ILE A 17 0.20 -7.47 -9.79
C ILE A 17 0.14 -7.66 -8.27
N ALA A 18 -1.05 -7.56 -7.68
CA ALA A 18 -1.19 -7.71 -6.24
C ALA A 18 -0.71 -9.09 -5.76
N ASP A 19 -1.13 -10.15 -6.45
CA ASP A 19 -0.77 -11.51 -6.07
C ASP A 19 0.73 -11.75 -6.22
N THR A 20 1.32 -11.28 -7.31
CA THR A 20 2.75 -11.46 -7.56
C THR A 20 3.58 -10.75 -6.50
N LEU A 21 3.25 -9.52 -6.17
CA LEU A 21 3.97 -8.77 -5.14
C LEU A 21 3.82 -9.44 -3.77
N ALA A 22 2.61 -9.91 -3.44
CA ALA A 22 2.39 -10.61 -2.18
C ALA A 22 3.23 -11.88 -2.08
N ILE A 23 3.30 -12.65 -3.17
CA ILE A 23 4.13 -13.86 -3.22
C ILE A 23 5.61 -13.52 -2.97
N ILE A 24 6.11 -12.50 -3.66
CA ILE A 24 7.51 -12.09 -3.52
C ILE A 24 7.80 -11.64 -2.09
N LEU A 25 6.92 -10.84 -1.51
CA LEU A 25 7.11 -10.38 -0.13
C LEU A 25 7.09 -11.54 0.87
N ASN A 26 6.19 -12.49 0.67
CA ASN A 26 6.13 -13.68 1.53
C ASN A 26 7.42 -14.51 1.44
N GLN A 27 8.03 -14.56 0.27
CA GLN A 27 9.30 -15.24 0.07
C GLN A 27 10.48 -14.53 0.76
N HIS A 28 10.30 -13.26 1.11
CA HIS A 28 11.36 -12.44 1.70
C HIS A 28 11.10 -12.09 3.17
N GLY A 29 10.29 -12.90 3.84
CA GLY A 29 10.14 -12.78 5.29
C GLY A 29 9.03 -11.87 5.77
N PHE A 30 8.16 -11.39 4.88
CA PHE A 30 6.98 -10.62 5.25
C PHE A 30 5.76 -11.54 5.31
N ASP A 31 4.71 -11.05 5.95
CA ASP A 31 3.39 -11.69 5.95
C ASP A 31 2.48 -10.82 5.10
N ALA A 32 2.44 -11.07 3.80
CA ALA A 32 1.76 -10.22 2.83
C ALA A 32 0.44 -10.82 2.39
N THR A 33 -0.57 -9.97 2.30
CA THR A 33 -1.92 -10.32 1.85
C THR A 33 -2.29 -9.41 0.68
N ALA A 34 -2.75 -10.00 -0.41
CA ALA A 34 -3.22 -9.25 -1.58
C ALA A 34 -4.67 -8.82 -1.38
N VAL A 35 -4.97 -7.58 -1.74
CA VAL A 35 -6.30 -7.00 -1.71
C VAL A 35 -6.52 -6.27 -3.02
N TYR A 36 -7.73 -6.28 -3.55
CA TYR A 36 -7.96 -5.84 -4.93
C TYR A 36 -8.82 -4.59 -5.05
N THR A 37 -9.27 -4.02 -3.95
CA THR A 37 -10.09 -2.81 -3.94
C THR A 37 -9.70 -1.89 -2.79
N GLY A 38 -10.02 -0.60 -2.93
CA GLY A 38 -9.79 0.36 -1.87
C GLY A 38 -10.65 0.08 -0.64
N ASN A 39 -11.92 -0.29 -0.85
CA ASN A 39 -12.79 -0.67 0.25
C ASN A 39 -12.28 -1.91 0.96
N GLY A 40 -11.81 -2.90 0.20
CA GLY A 40 -11.20 -4.10 0.77
C GLY A 40 -9.96 -3.79 1.59
N ALA A 41 -9.16 -2.82 1.15
CA ALA A 41 -7.98 -2.40 1.89
C ALA A 41 -8.35 -1.82 3.26
N VAL A 42 -9.35 -0.97 3.32
CA VAL A 42 -9.83 -0.39 4.57
C VAL A 42 -10.34 -1.48 5.51
N GLU A 43 -11.16 -2.40 4.98
CA GLU A 43 -11.72 -3.50 5.75
C GLU A 43 -10.62 -4.42 6.30
N GLN A 44 -9.70 -4.85 5.45
CA GLN A 44 -8.62 -5.74 5.86
C GLN A 44 -7.65 -5.05 6.82
N ALA A 45 -7.44 -3.76 6.68
CA ALA A 45 -6.60 -3.01 7.61
C ALA A 45 -7.21 -3.05 9.02
N ARG A 46 -8.53 -2.97 9.13
CA ARG A 46 -9.20 -3.10 10.44
C ARG A 46 -9.02 -4.48 11.05
N ASN A 47 -9.05 -5.52 10.23
CA ASN A 47 -8.96 -6.91 10.70
C ASN A 47 -7.52 -7.32 11.00
N LEU A 48 -6.58 -6.94 10.17
CA LEU A 48 -5.21 -7.43 10.22
C LEU A 48 -4.24 -6.51 10.96
N HIS A 49 -4.56 -5.24 11.08
CA HIS A 49 -3.67 -4.22 11.66
C HIS A 49 -2.28 -4.29 11.01
N PRO A 50 -2.18 -4.07 9.68
CA PRO A 50 -0.89 -4.21 9.00
C PRO A 50 0.12 -3.17 9.47
N ASP A 51 1.38 -3.54 9.41
CA ASP A 51 2.50 -2.64 9.67
C ASP A 51 2.80 -1.75 8.47
N LEU A 52 2.53 -2.29 7.28
CA LEU A 52 2.84 -1.65 6.01
C LEU A 52 1.69 -1.84 5.03
N ILE A 53 1.43 -0.81 4.23
CA ILE A 53 0.48 -0.91 3.12
C ILE A 53 1.19 -0.43 1.86
N ILE A 54 1.08 -1.21 0.81
CA ILE A 54 1.56 -0.87 -0.52
C ILE A 54 0.33 -0.83 -1.41
N SER A 55 0.04 0.32 -2.01
CA SER A 55 -1.20 0.46 -2.76
C SER A 55 -1.00 1.22 -4.05
N ASP A 56 -1.68 0.75 -5.10
CA ASP A 56 -1.88 1.54 -6.31
C ASP A 56 -2.74 2.76 -5.95
N VAL A 57 -2.52 3.86 -6.65
CA VAL A 57 -3.30 5.08 -6.43
C VAL A 57 -4.63 5.02 -7.17
N ILE A 58 -4.63 4.59 -8.43
CA ILE A 58 -5.84 4.60 -9.26
C ILE A 58 -6.55 3.26 -9.21
N MET A 59 -7.73 3.25 -8.57
CA MET A 59 -8.58 2.06 -8.47
C MET A 59 -10.04 2.44 -8.70
N PRO A 60 -10.88 1.52 -9.22
CA PRO A 60 -12.25 1.88 -9.64
C PRO A 60 -13.19 2.31 -8.52
N ASP A 61 -13.09 1.72 -7.33
CA ASP A 61 -14.03 1.97 -6.24
C ASP A 61 -13.62 3.16 -5.35
N MET A 62 -12.34 3.24 -5.05
CA MET A 62 -11.79 4.27 -4.17
C MET A 62 -10.30 4.37 -4.49
N ASP A 63 -9.79 5.57 -4.72
CA ASP A 63 -8.37 5.71 -4.98
C ASP A 63 -7.53 5.35 -3.74
N GLY A 64 -6.27 4.99 -3.98
CA GLY A 64 -5.38 4.53 -2.92
C GLY A 64 -5.06 5.61 -1.89
N ILE A 65 -5.11 6.88 -2.29
CA ILE A 65 -4.87 7.99 -1.38
C ILE A 65 -6.03 8.13 -0.39
N GLU A 66 -7.28 8.05 -0.87
CA GLU A 66 -8.44 8.12 0.01
C GLU A 66 -8.47 6.92 0.97
N ALA A 67 -8.17 5.72 0.46
CA ALA A 67 -8.06 4.54 1.30
C ALA A 67 -7.00 4.72 2.39
N ALA A 68 -5.83 5.24 2.01
CA ALA A 68 -4.73 5.49 2.94
C ALA A 68 -5.11 6.49 4.03
N ILE A 69 -5.81 7.56 3.67
CA ILE A 69 -6.26 8.55 4.64
C ILE A 69 -7.23 7.92 5.64
N ARG A 70 -8.18 7.13 5.16
CA ARG A 70 -9.13 6.43 6.03
C ARG A 70 -8.44 5.47 6.97
N ILE A 71 -7.44 4.75 6.48
CA ILE A 71 -6.69 3.80 7.30
C ILE A 71 -5.87 4.53 8.37
N ARG A 72 -5.29 5.67 8.07
CA ARG A 72 -4.54 6.46 9.05
C ARG A 72 -5.38 6.93 10.23
N VAL A 73 -6.68 7.04 10.07
CA VAL A 73 -7.57 7.43 11.16
C VAL A 73 -7.50 6.43 12.31
N PHE A 74 -7.44 5.13 12.00
CA PHE A 74 -7.41 4.10 13.04
C PHE A 74 -6.07 3.37 13.16
N LEU A 75 -5.16 3.55 12.20
CA LEU A 75 -3.79 3.02 12.24
C LEU A 75 -2.80 4.13 11.92
N PRO A 76 -2.62 5.10 12.84
CA PRO A 76 -1.80 6.28 12.54
C PRO A 76 -0.33 5.97 12.33
N ASP A 77 0.16 4.84 12.86
CA ASP A 77 1.57 4.46 12.74
C ASP A 77 1.85 3.52 11.56
N CYS A 78 0.81 3.13 10.82
CA CYS A 78 0.98 2.26 9.66
C CYS A 78 1.76 2.99 8.58
N LYS A 79 2.83 2.38 8.10
CA LYS A 79 3.61 2.94 6.98
C LYS A 79 2.85 2.68 5.69
N ILE A 80 2.69 3.71 4.87
CA ILE A 80 1.95 3.61 3.61
C ILE A 80 2.85 4.03 2.47
N LEU A 81 2.97 3.17 1.47
CA LEU A 81 3.74 3.40 0.27
C LEU A 81 2.80 3.27 -0.92
N LEU A 82 2.73 4.30 -1.74
CA LEU A 82 1.87 4.32 -2.92
C LEU A 82 2.71 4.15 -4.17
N PHE A 83 2.16 3.52 -5.21
CA PHE A 83 2.82 3.46 -6.50
C PHE A 83 1.87 3.87 -7.61
N SER A 84 2.41 4.57 -8.60
CA SER A 84 1.63 5.15 -9.68
C SER A 84 2.47 5.38 -10.93
N GLY A 85 1.85 5.15 -12.09
CA GLY A 85 2.42 5.49 -13.39
C GLY A 85 1.68 6.62 -14.07
N GLN A 86 0.79 7.30 -13.36
CA GLN A 86 -0.14 8.26 -13.96
C GLN A 86 0.19 9.70 -13.56
N ALA A 87 0.15 10.61 -14.52
CA ALA A 87 0.35 12.03 -14.26
C ALA A 87 -0.76 12.61 -13.35
N ALA A 88 -1.99 12.09 -13.47
CA ALA A 88 -3.12 12.53 -12.65
C ALA A 88 -2.90 12.34 -11.15
N THR A 89 -1.97 11.47 -10.76
CA THR A 89 -1.64 11.25 -9.35
C THR A 89 -1.12 12.51 -8.68
N ALA A 90 -0.47 13.40 -9.41
CA ALA A 90 0.07 14.64 -8.85
C ALA A 90 -1.03 15.50 -8.21
N ASP A 91 -2.19 15.61 -8.87
CA ASP A 91 -3.31 16.38 -8.35
C ASP A 91 -3.90 15.75 -7.09
N LEU A 92 -4.00 14.43 -7.06
CA LEU A 92 -4.48 13.71 -5.89
C LEU A 92 -3.54 13.87 -4.69
N LEU A 93 -2.24 13.81 -4.95
CA LEU A 93 -1.24 14.02 -3.89
C LEU A 93 -1.27 15.44 -3.34
N GLU A 94 -1.43 16.43 -4.22
CA GLU A 94 -1.50 17.81 -3.81
C GLU A 94 -2.75 18.08 -2.98
N SER A 95 -3.88 17.51 -3.37
CA SER A 95 -5.12 17.58 -2.60
C SER A 95 -4.96 16.94 -1.22
N ALA A 96 -4.28 15.79 -1.14
CA ALA A 96 -4.02 15.13 0.14
C ALA A 96 -3.09 15.97 1.02
N ARG A 97 -2.08 16.59 0.43
CA ARG A 97 -1.14 17.45 1.16
C ARG A 97 -1.85 18.67 1.74
N ALA A 98 -2.78 19.25 0.97
CA ALA A 98 -3.61 20.36 1.44
C ALA A 98 -4.49 19.97 2.62
N ARG A 99 -4.82 18.67 2.76
CA ARG A 99 -5.57 18.11 3.88
C ARG A 99 -4.66 17.64 5.02
N GLY A 100 -3.36 17.91 4.94
CA GLY A 100 -2.40 17.54 5.98
C GLY A 100 -1.79 16.15 5.85
N HIS A 101 -1.91 15.50 4.69
CA HIS A 101 -1.39 14.15 4.49
C HIS A 101 -0.29 14.11 3.44
N GLU A 102 0.83 13.53 3.81
CA GLU A 102 1.93 13.27 2.88
C GLU A 102 2.13 11.78 2.72
N PHE A 103 2.42 11.36 1.49
CA PHE A 103 2.65 9.97 1.16
C PHE A 103 3.91 9.79 0.35
N GLU A 104 4.58 8.68 0.57
CA GLU A 104 5.73 8.28 -0.22
C GLU A 104 5.24 7.57 -1.47
N ILE A 105 5.79 7.93 -2.63
CA ILE A 105 5.37 7.42 -3.93
C ILE A 105 6.52 6.71 -4.61
N LEU A 106 6.24 5.55 -5.20
CA LEU A 106 7.13 4.88 -6.13
C LEU A 106 6.53 4.94 -7.53
N ALA A 107 7.38 5.17 -8.52
CA ALA A 107 6.96 5.18 -9.92
C ALA A 107 6.75 3.75 -10.43
N LYS A 108 5.73 3.54 -11.23
CA LYS A 108 5.53 2.28 -11.96
C LYS A 108 6.40 2.27 -13.22
N PRO A 109 6.92 1.12 -13.64
CA PRO A 109 6.81 -0.19 -13.00
C PRO A 109 7.68 -0.28 -11.76
N VAL A 110 7.16 -0.95 -10.71
CA VAL A 110 7.89 -1.14 -9.46
C VAL A 110 8.71 -2.42 -9.55
N HIS A 111 10.01 -2.30 -9.43
CA HIS A 111 10.89 -3.46 -9.40
C HIS A 111 10.88 -4.04 -7.98
N PRO A 112 10.70 -5.38 -7.83
CA PRO A 112 10.64 -5.99 -6.50
C PRO A 112 11.84 -5.67 -5.62
N GLN A 113 13.03 -5.57 -6.18
CA GLN A 113 14.24 -5.26 -5.42
C GLN A 113 14.18 -3.85 -4.82
N ASP A 114 13.68 -2.88 -5.59
CA ASP A 114 13.53 -1.50 -5.11
C ASP A 114 12.49 -1.43 -4.00
N LEU A 115 11.41 -2.17 -4.16
CA LEU A 115 10.37 -2.25 -3.15
C LEU A 115 10.91 -2.85 -1.86
N LEU A 116 11.62 -3.98 -1.95
CA LEU A 116 12.21 -4.63 -0.79
C LEU A 116 13.19 -3.71 -0.06
N ALA A 117 14.01 -2.96 -0.81
CA ALA A 117 14.94 -2.01 -0.22
C ALA A 117 14.20 -0.93 0.58
N LYS A 118 13.09 -0.42 0.06
CA LYS A 118 12.26 0.57 0.74
C LYS A 118 11.64 0.01 2.02
N LEU A 119 11.17 -1.23 1.98
CA LEU A 119 10.51 -1.85 3.13
C LEU A 119 11.49 -2.23 4.25
N ARG A 120 12.73 -2.51 3.90
CA ARG A 120 13.78 -2.87 4.87
C ARG A 120 14.50 -1.66 5.45
N GLY A 121 14.45 -0.57 4.70
CA GLY A 121 15.04 0.68 5.15
C GLY A 121 14.19 1.37 6.17
#